data_4d5fa49fd048cac0c55f0d10dd54273b
#
_entry.id   4d5fa49fd048cac0c55f0d10dd54273b
#
_cell.length_a   1.000
_cell.length_b   1.000
_cell.length_c   1.000
_cell.angle_alpha   90.00
_cell.angle_beta   90.00
_cell.angle_gamma   90.00
#
_symmetry.space_group_name_H-M   'P 1'
#
loop_
_entity.id
_entity.type
_entity.pdbx_description
1 polymer ?
#
loop_
_entity_poly.entity_id
_entity_poly.type
_entity_poly.pdbx_seq_one_letter_code
_entity_poly.pdbx_strand_id
1 'polypeptide(L)'
;MKLLLDTHAFLWALSEPNRLSKKQIAAMEDPTNKVYLSSISITEIAIKASLGKLELSFDPIDAAERSGFEMLDFSAKDALLLKDLPSHHRDPFDRLLITQAISRKLVLVTQDSLMDPYDCRTLR
;
A
#
# COMPACT_ATOMS: atom_id res chain seq x y z
N MET A 1 1.55 15.84 0.98
CA MET A 1 1.85 14.57 1.69
C MET A 1 2.43 13.55 0.74
N LYS A 2 3.10 12.57 1.30
CA LYS A 2 3.53 11.38 0.56
C LYS A 2 2.75 10.18 1.09
N LEU A 3 1.98 9.55 0.21
CA LEU A 3 1.06 8.47 0.55
C LEU A 3 1.59 7.14 0.03
N LEU A 4 1.44 6.08 0.83
CA LEU A 4 1.70 4.71 0.42
C LEU A 4 0.37 3.96 0.48
N LEU A 5 -0.07 3.40 -0.65
CA LEU A 5 -1.31 2.62 -0.68
C LEU A 5 -1.04 1.21 -0.13
N ASP A 6 -1.94 0.68 0.70
CA ASP A 6 -1.93 -0.75 0.92
C ASP A 6 -2.50 -1.45 -0.32
N THR A 7 -2.36 -2.75 -0.39
CA THR A 7 -2.73 -3.51 -1.59
C THR A 7 -4.22 -3.38 -1.88
N HIS A 8 -5.08 -3.46 -0.86
CA HIS A 8 -6.52 -3.34 -1.05
C HIS A 8 -6.91 -1.94 -1.50
N ALA A 9 -6.33 -0.90 -0.91
CA ALA A 9 -6.60 0.49 -1.32
C ALA A 9 -6.28 0.70 -2.80
N PHE A 10 -5.17 0.13 -3.27
CA PHE A 10 -4.81 0.18 -4.69
C PHE A 10 -5.85 -0.52 -5.58
N LEU A 11 -6.20 -1.75 -5.24
CA LEU A 11 -7.16 -2.53 -6.04
C LEU A 11 -8.55 -1.86 -6.06
N TRP A 12 -8.99 -1.34 -4.91
CA TRP A 12 -10.27 -0.63 -4.83
C TRP A 12 -10.25 0.68 -5.61
N ALA A 13 -9.14 1.41 -5.61
CA ALA A 13 -9.03 2.63 -6.41
C ALA A 13 -9.25 2.36 -7.90
N LEU A 14 -8.86 1.19 -8.39
CA LEU A 14 -9.02 0.80 -9.79
C LEU A 14 -10.42 0.28 -10.10
N SER A 15 -11.03 -0.50 -9.21
CA SER A 15 -12.23 -1.27 -9.52
C SER A 15 -13.45 -0.95 -8.67
N GLU A 16 -13.26 -0.51 -7.43
CA GLU A 16 -14.34 -0.26 -6.48
C GLU A 16 -14.03 0.98 -5.62
N PRO A 17 -13.88 2.18 -6.23
CA PRO A 17 -13.46 3.37 -5.49
C PRO A 17 -14.43 3.78 -4.37
N ASN A 18 -15.69 3.37 -4.44
CA ASN A 18 -16.66 3.62 -3.38
C ASN A 18 -16.36 2.88 -2.07
N ARG A 19 -15.45 1.92 -2.07
CA ARG A 19 -14.96 1.26 -0.87
C ARG A 19 -13.92 2.07 -0.11
N LEU A 20 -13.37 3.10 -0.76
CA LEU A 20 -12.47 4.05 -0.12
C LEU A 20 -13.26 5.18 0.52
N SER A 21 -12.72 5.78 1.60
CA SER A 21 -13.36 6.92 2.22
C SER A 21 -13.20 8.18 1.35
N LYS A 22 -14.07 9.17 1.59
CA LYS A 22 -13.96 10.47 0.90
C LYS A 22 -12.62 11.13 1.16
N LYS A 23 -12.09 11.00 2.38
CA LYS A 23 -10.78 11.53 2.75
C LYS A 23 -9.66 10.87 1.95
N GLN A 24 -9.72 9.55 1.78
CA GLN A 24 -8.74 8.80 1.01
C GLN A 24 -8.77 9.21 -0.46
N ILE A 25 -9.94 9.25 -1.06
CA ILE A 25 -10.09 9.65 -2.46
C ILE A 25 -9.58 11.08 -2.66
N ALA A 26 -9.99 12.02 -1.81
CA ALA A 26 -9.55 13.41 -1.91
C ALA A 26 -8.03 13.54 -1.81
N ALA A 27 -7.39 12.80 -0.90
CA ALA A 27 -5.94 12.83 -0.76
C ALA A 27 -5.22 12.24 -1.97
N MET A 28 -5.76 11.17 -2.54
CA MET A 28 -5.18 10.52 -3.72
C MET A 28 -5.33 11.35 -4.99
N GLU A 29 -6.38 12.15 -5.08
CA GLU A 29 -6.64 13.02 -6.23
C GLU A 29 -5.96 14.40 -6.12
N ASP A 30 -5.48 14.77 -4.93
CA ASP A 30 -4.81 16.05 -4.71
C ASP A 30 -3.45 16.06 -5.42
N PRO A 31 -3.25 16.93 -6.43
CA PRO A 31 -2.01 16.94 -7.21
C PRO A 31 -0.78 17.38 -6.41
N THR A 32 -0.96 17.95 -5.22
CA THR A 32 0.16 18.32 -4.34
C THR A 32 0.69 17.11 -3.56
N ASN A 33 -0.05 16.01 -3.52
CA ASN A 33 0.36 14.78 -2.87
C ASN A 33 1.04 13.83 -3.86
N LYS A 34 2.07 13.13 -3.40
CA LYS A 34 2.64 11.99 -4.13
C LYS A 34 2.02 10.71 -3.60
N VAL A 35 1.59 9.84 -4.51
CA VAL A 35 0.98 8.56 -4.17
C VAL A 35 1.88 7.45 -4.69
N TYR A 36 2.29 6.57 -3.79
CA TYR A 36 3.19 5.45 -4.10
C TYR A 36 2.48 4.12 -3.99
N LEU A 37 2.86 3.20 -4.88
CA LEU A 37 2.54 1.78 -4.79
C LEU A 37 3.85 1.01 -4.59
N SER A 38 3.89 0.19 -3.54
CA SER A 38 5.08 -0.59 -3.20
C SER A 38 5.22 -1.82 -4.10
N SER A 39 6.47 -2.22 -4.38
CA SER A 39 6.77 -3.51 -4.95
C SER A 39 6.24 -4.67 -4.10
N ILE A 40 6.02 -4.45 -2.80
CA ILE A 40 5.38 -5.44 -1.91
C ILE A 40 3.95 -5.72 -2.35
N SER A 41 3.19 -4.69 -2.73
CA SER A 41 1.83 -4.89 -3.25
C SER A 41 1.82 -5.65 -4.56
N ILE A 42 2.76 -5.39 -5.45
CA ILE A 42 2.93 -6.16 -6.69
C ILE A 42 3.23 -7.63 -6.37
N THR A 43 4.10 -7.88 -5.38
CA THR A 43 4.44 -9.23 -4.93
C THR A 43 3.20 -9.96 -4.40
N GLU A 44 2.41 -9.31 -3.56
CA GLU A 44 1.18 -9.89 -3.02
C GLU A 44 0.19 -10.24 -4.14
N ILE A 45 -0.02 -9.31 -5.06
CA ILE A 45 -0.92 -9.51 -6.21
C ILE A 45 -0.45 -10.69 -7.07
N ALA A 46 0.84 -10.75 -7.38
CA ALA A 46 1.41 -11.81 -8.20
C ALA A 46 1.28 -13.18 -7.54
N ILE A 47 1.53 -13.27 -6.23
CA ILE A 47 1.38 -14.53 -5.47
C ILE A 47 -0.08 -14.97 -5.47
N LYS A 48 -1.01 -14.09 -5.17
CA LYS A 48 -2.44 -14.42 -5.13
C LYS A 48 -2.96 -14.81 -6.52
N ALA A 49 -2.49 -14.15 -7.57
CA ALA A 49 -2.84 -14.51 -8.94
C ALA A 49 -2.32 -15.91 -9.29
N SER A 50 -1.10 -16.25 -8.91
CA SER A 50 -0.51 -17.56 -9.18
C SER A 50 -1.22 -18.70 -8.45
N LEU A 51 -1.85 -18.40 -7.32
CA LEU A 51 -2.62 -19.37 -6.52
C LEU A 51 -4.09 -19.42 -6.91
N GLY A 52 -4.52 -18.68 -7.93
CA GLY A 52 -5.92 -18.61 -8.34
C GLY A 52 -6.83 -17.87 -7.36
N LYS A 53 -6.27 -17.14 -6.40
CA LYS A 53 -7.03 -16.39 -5.40
C LYS A 53 -7.41 -14.99 -5.86
N LEU A 54 -6.82 -14.53 -6.94
CA LEU A 54 -7.08 -13.23 -7.55
C LEU A 54 -7.05 -13.37 -9.06
N GLU A 55 -8.11 -12.92 -9.73
CA GLU A 55 -8.13 -12.85 -11.18
C GLU A 55 -7.45 -11.54 -11.60
N LEU A 56 -6.31 -11.66 -12.28
CA LEU A 56 -5.54 -10.51 -12.75
C LEU A 56 -5.71 -10.37 -14.26
N SER A 57 -6.56 -9.43 -14.66
CA SER A 57 -6.89 -9.18 -16.06
C SER A 57 -6.18 -7.97 -16.65
N PHE A 58 -5.25 -7.37 -15.91
CA PHE A 58 -4.53 -6.15 -16.30
C PHE A 58 -3.12 -6.18 -15.73
N ASP A 59 -2.24 -5.34 -16.30
CA ASP A 59 -0.89 -5.12 -15.76
C ASP A 59 -0.98 -4.12 -14.60
N PRO A 60 -0.72 -4.54 -13.35
CA PRO A 60 -0.85 -3.64 -12.20
C PRO A 60 0.17 -2.51 -12.20
N ILE A 61 1.34 -2.70 -12.79
CA ILE A 61 2.36 -1.64 -12.88
C ILE A 61 1.87 -0.56 -13.84
N ASP A 62 1.39 -0.96 -15.02
CA ASP A 62 0.82 -0.03 -16.00
C ASP A 62 -0.38 0.73 -15.42
N ALA A 63 -1.28 0.02 -14.72
CA ALA A 63 -2.44 0.64 -14.09
C ALA A 63 -2.04 1.67 -13.03
N ALA A 64 -1.04 1.37 -12.22
CA ALA A 64 -0.51 2.31 -11.23
C ALA A 64 0.04 3.58 -11.90
N GLU A 65 0.85 3.42 -12.93
CA GLU A 65 1.44 4.55 -13.65
C GLU A 65 0.38 5.41 -14.33
N ARG A 66 -0.62 4.80 -14.95
CA ARG A 66 -1.75 5.52 -15.58
C ARG A 66 -2.59 6.28 -14.56
N SER A 67 -2.65 5.78 -13.33
CA SER A 67 -3.35 6.46 -12.23
C SER A 67 -2.55 7.59 -11.61
N GLY A 68 -1.31 7.80 -12.06
CA GLY A 68 -0.42 8.82 -11.50
C GLY A 68 0.30 8.36 -10.24
N PHE A 69 0.29 7.06 -9.94
CA PHE A 69 1.01 6.49 -8.80
C PHE A 69 2.44 6.16 -9.20
N GLU A 70 3.38 6.44 -8.30
CA GLU A 70 4.79 6.09 -8.50
C GLU A 70 5.09 4.74 -7.85
N MET A 71 5.84 3.89 -8.55
CA MET A 71 6.32 2.63 -7.97
C MET A 71 7.41 2.92 -6.95
N LEU A 72 7.38 2.20 -5.83
CA LEU A 72 8.36 2.31 -4.75
C LEU A 72 8.91 0.94 -4.39
N ASP A 73 10.19 0.73 -4.66
CA ASP A 73 10.82 -0.54 -4.37
C ASP A 73 11.08 -0.72 -2.87
N PHE A 74 10.80 -1.91 -2.39
CA PHE A 74 11.13 -2.31 -1.01
C PHE A 74 12.62 -2.61 -0.95
N SER A 75 13.37 -1.76 -0.25
CA SER A 75 14.83 -1.83 -0.22
C SER A 75 15.36 -2.70 0.93
N ALA A 76 16.64 -3.04 0.86
CA ALA A 76 17.32 -3.72 1.95
C ALA A 76 17.26 -2.92 3.26
N LYS A 77 17.35 -1.60 3.17
CA LYS A 77 17.22 -0.68 4.31
C LYS A 77 15.84 -0.78 4.95
N ASP A 78 14.77 -0.82 4.11
CA ASP A 78 13.41 -1.01 4.60
C ASP A 78 13.29 -2.36 5.32
N ALA A 79 13.82 -3.42 4.70
CA ALA A 79 13.75 -4.78 5.23
C ALA A 79 14.42 -4.92 6.61
N LEU A 80 15.51 -4.23 6.83
CA LEU A 80 16.25 -4.34 8.09
C LEU A 80 15.42 -3.86 9.29
N LEU A 81 14.49 -2.94 9.10
CA LEU A 81 13.62 -2.44 10.16
C LEU A 81 12.61 -3.48 10.67
N LEU A 82 12.39 -4.57 9.92
CA LEU A 82 11.49 -5.64 10.36
C LEU A 82 11.92 -6.25 11.69
N LYS A 83 13.22 -6.26 11.99
CA LYS A 83 13.75 -6.82 13.25
C LYS A 83 13.17 -6.13 14.49
N ASP A 84 12.79 -4.87 14.38
CA ASP A 84 12.29 -4.06 15.49
C ASP A 84 10.76 -3.85 15.44
N LEU A 85 10.10 -4.39 14.43
CA LEU A 85 8.65 -4.16 14.26
C LEU A 85 7.85 -4.99 15.25
N PRO A 86 6.98 -4.39 16.09
CA PRO A 86 6.11 -5.13 17.01
C PRO A 86 5.15 -6.05 16.25
N SER A 87 4.64 -7.09 16.96
CA SER A 87 3.78 -8.12 16.36
C SER A 87 2.30 -7.85 16.60
N HIS A 88 1.81 -6.66 16.20
CA HIS A 88 0.39 -6.31 16.29
C HIS A 88 -0.43 -6.86 15.13
N HIS A 89 0.18 -7.03 13.96
CA HIS A 89 -0.45 -7.54 12.75
C HIS A 89 0.25 -8.82 12.31
N ARG A 90 -0.51 -9.81 11.81
CA ARG A 90 0.02 -11.12 11.40
C ARG A 90 0.29 -11.22 9.92
N ASP A 91 -0.38 -10.42 9.10
CA ASP A 91 -0.22 -10.48 7.65
C ASP A 91 1.19 -10.03 7.25
N PRO A 92 1.98 -10.90 6.59
CA PRO A 92 3.37 -10.57 6.25
C PRO A 92 3.48 -9.41 5.26
N PHE A 93 2.57 -9.29 4.31
CA PHE A 93 2.62 -8.19 3.34
C PHE A 93 2.32 -6.85 4.01
N ASP A 94 1.31 -6.81 4.88
CA ASP A 94 0.97 -5.60 5.62
C ASP A 94 2.10 -5.18 6.55
N ARG A 95 2.77 -6.15 7.19
CA ARG A 95 3.96 -5.86 8.02
C ARG A 95 5.08 -5.22 7.21
N LEU A 96 5.31 -5.69 5.99
CA LEU A 96 6.30 -5.10 5.08
C LEU A 96 5.91 -3.68 4.66
N LEU A 97 4.64 -3.44 4.36
CA LEU A 97 4.15 -2.10 4.02
C LEU A 97 4.29 -1.12 5.19
N ILE A 98 3.96 -1.56 6.41
CA ILE A 98 4.15 -0.76 7.62
C ILE A 98 5.62 -0.38 7.79
N THR A 99 6.52 -1.36 7.65
CA THR A 99 7.95 -1.14 7.74
C THR A 99 8.44 -0.11 6.72
N GLN A 100 7.97 -0.21 5.50
CA GLN A 100 8.31 0.74 4.44
C GLN A 100 7.78 2.14 4.74
N ALA A 101 6.54 2.24 5.22
CA ALA A 101 5.94 3.52 5.59
C ALA A 101 6.75 4.21 6.70
N ILE A 102 7.19 3.46 7.70
CA ILE A 102 8.04 3.99 8.78
C ILE A 102 9.39 4.44 8.22
N SER A 103 10.04 3.58 7.45
CA SER A 103 11.36 3.84 6.87
C SER A 103 11.39 5.10 6.00
N ARG A 104 10.36 5.29 5.20
CA ARG A 104 10.27 6.37 4.23
C ARG A 104 9.42 7.55 4.72
N LYS A 105 8.88 7.48 5.93
CA LYS A 105 8.02 8.52 6.53
C LYS A 105 6.82 8.84 5.65
N LEU A 106 6.15 7.77 5.21
CA LEU A 106 4.95 7.86 4.37
C LEU A 106 3.69 7.71 5.22
N VAL A 107 2.59 8.28 4.74
CA VAL A 107 1.25 8.06 5.30
C VAL A 107 0.65 6.83 4.62
N LEU A 108 0.32 5.80 5.38
CA LEU A 108 -0.24 4.57 4.86
C LEU A 108 -1.75 4.72 4.65
N VAL A 109 -2.20 4.57 3.41
CA VAL A 109 -3.63 4.60 3.06
C VAL A 109 -4.18 3.20 3.21
N THR A 110 -5.03 3.00 4.22
CA THR A 110 -5.55 1.68 4.57
C THR A 110 -6.92 1.79 5.25
N GLN A 111 -7.75 0.76 5.12
CA GLN A 111 -8.98 0.59 5.88
C GLN A 111 -8.77 -0.36 7.09
N ASP A 112 -7.59 -0.95 7.21
CA ASP A 112 -7.30 -1.97 8.23
C ASP A 112 -6.87 -1.32 9.55
N SER A 113 -7.73 -1.40 10.57
CA SER A 113 -7.46 -0.85 11.89
C SER A 113 -6.32 -1.57 12.63
N LEU A 114 -5.95 -2.78 12.22
CA LEU A 114 -4.82 -3.51 12.80
C LEU A 114 -3.47 -2.82 12.53
N MET A 115 -3.44 -1.85 11.63
CA MET A 115 -2.25 -1.05 11.35
C MET A 115 -2.09 0.15 12.30
N ASP A 116 -3.14 0.52 13.03
CA ASP A 116 -3.13 1.70 13.91
C ASP A 116 -2.11 1.65 15.05
N PRO A 117 -1.85 0.48 15.69
CA PRO A 117 -0.91 0.44 16.82
C PRO A 117 0.56 0.72 16.45
N TYR A 118 0.89 0.70 15.18
CA TYR A 118 2.26 0.91 14.71
C TYR A 118 2.62 2.39 14.64
N ASP A 119 3.92 2.67 14.72
CA ASP A 119 4.47 4.03 14.64
C ASP A 119 4.55 4.51 13.18
N CYS A 120 3.42 4.46 12.50
CA CYS A 120 3.26 5.05 11.17
C CYS A 120 1.92 5.78 11.11
N ARG A 121 1.89 6.87 10.35
CA ARG A 121 0.64 7.59 10.12
C ARG A 121 -0.23 6.79 9.16
N THR A 122 -1.53 6.72 9.47
CA THR A 122 -2.51 6.08 8.58
C THR A 122 -3.56 7.09 8.15
N LEU A 123 -4.12 6.87 6.98
CA LEU A 123 -5.24 7.63 6.43
C LEU A 123 -6.37 6.65 6.10
N ARG A 124 -7.48 6.80 6.82
CA ARG A 124 -8.70 6.02 6.57
C ARG A 124 -9.85 6.88 6.14
#